data_4e4338868751426db17d90f3ea41e613
#
_entry.id   4e4338868751426db17d90f3ea41e613
#
_cell.length_a   1.000
_cell.length_b   1.000
_cell.length_c   1.000
_cell.angle_alpha   90.00
_cell.angle_beta   90.00
_cell.angle_gamma   90.00
#
_symmetry.space_group_name_H-M   'P 1'
#
loop_
_entity.id
_entity.type
_entity.pdbx_description
1 polymer ?
#
loop_
_entity_poly.entity_id
_entity_poly.type
_entity_poly.pdbx_seq_one_letter_code
_entity_poly.pdbx_strand_id
1 'polypeptide(L)'
;MTVGSATTERTELAYRQAARLILTSHYTVALTGAGISTPSGIPDFRTPGSGLWERYDPAAAASLTTFRYSPHQFYEWVRTLMGEWIAAEPNPAHRALAELESAGRLQSLVTQNIDGLHQRAGSRRILCLHGTLDSATCGSCYRQTGSEEVLTALRTPGALPRCVRCGGVLKPDVILFGEQLPRATLDAARSEFRRAELVLVAGSSLEVVPAASLPLEGIERGAHLIVFNRIPTYLDERADVVLHEDVALALPTLVRLALHDNT
;
A
#
# COMPACT_ATOMS: atom_id res chain seq x y z
N MET A 1 25.04 -12.68 -31.16
CA MET A 1 25.07 -11.64 -30.13
C MET A 1 23.67 -11.51 -29.56
N THR A 2 23.53 -11.74 -28.30
CA THR A 2 22.39 -12.35 -27.66
C THR A 2 21.37 -11.31 -27.13
N VAL A 3 20.10 -11.52 -27.38
CA VAL A 3 18.96 -10.72 -26.89
C VAL A 3 19.04 -10.50 -25.36
N GLY A 4 19.64 -11.41 -24.61
CA GLY A 4 19.80 -11.30 -23.15
C GLY A 4 20.76 -10.20 -22.68
N SER A 5 21.79 -9.87 -23.45
CA SER A 5 22.78 -8.82 -23.08
C SER A 5 22.17 -7.41 -23.16
N ALA A 6 21.38 -7.13 -24.21
CA ALA A 6 20.76 -5.82 -24.42
C ALA A 6 19.64 -5.54 -23.38
N THR A 7 18.92 -6.56 -22.94
CA THR A 7 17.88 -6.43 -21.91
C THR A 7 18.51 -6.11 -20.54
N THR A 8 19.61 -6.78 -20.20
CA THR A 8 20.34 -6.56 -18.93
C THR A 8 20.93 -5.14 -18.86
N GLU A 9 21.56 -4.66 -19.94
CA GLU A 9 22.10 -3.29 -20.03
C GLU A 9 21.00 -2.23 -19.90
N ARG A 10 19.85 -2.46 -20.52
CA ARG A 10 18.70 -1.54 -20.45
C ARG A 10 18.13 -1.43 -19.04
N THR A 11 18.03 -2.56 -18.35
CA THR A 11 17.57 -2.60 -16.95
C THR A 11 18.56 -1.91 -16.03
N GLU A 12 19.87 -2.13 -16.19
CA GLU A 12 20.91 -1.47 -15.40
C GLU A 12 20.87 0.06 -15.59
N LEU A 13 20.71 0.53 -16.83
CA LEU A 13 20.58 1.95 -17.12
C LEU A 13 19.34 2.56 -16.44
N ALA A 14 18.20 1.86 -16.44
CA ALA A 14 16.99 2.30 -15.77
C ALA A 14 17.19 2.43 -14.25
N TYR A 15 17.86 1.49 -13.61
CA TYR A 15 18.20 1.60 -12.20
C TYR A 15 19.13 2.77 -11.89
N ARG A 16 20.15 3.00 -12.69
CA ARG A 16 21.06 4.16 -12.55
C ARG A 16 20.31 5.48 -12.70
N GLN A 17 19.39 5.57 -13.66
CA GLN A 17 18.55 6.74 -13.83
C GLN A 17 17.63 6.96 -12.62
N ALA A 18 16.98 5.91 -12.12
CA ALA A 18 16.13 5.96 -10.93
C ALA A 18 16.93 6.39 -9.67
N ALA A 19 18.13 5.82 -9.47
CA ALA A 19 19.01 6.21 -8.37
C ALA A 19 19.43 7.68 -8.46
N ARG A 20 19.76 8.16 -9.65
CA ARG A 20 20.07 9.57 -9.87
C ARG A 20 18.90 10.48 -9.51
N LEU A 21 17.66 10.13 -9.94
CA LEU A 21 16.47 10.90 -9.60
C LEU A 21 16.24 10.97 -8.08
N ILE A 22 16.42 9.85 -7.36
CA ILE A 22 16.36 9.81 -5.88
C ILE A 22 17.40 10.75 -5.25
N LEU A 23 18.63 10.77 -5.78
CA LEU A 23 19.71 11.58 -5.23
C LEU A 23 19.55 13.08 -5.50
N THR A 24 19.01 13.44 -6.65
CA THR A 24 18.86 14.84 -7.07
C THR A 24 17.59 15.50 -6.58
N SER A 25 16.56 14.70 -6.24
CA SER A 25 15.28 15.22 -5.73
C SER A 25 15.37 15.55 -4.23
N HIS A 26 14.84 16.71 -3.87
CA HIS A 26 14.75 17.16 -2.49
C HIS A 26 13.45 16.77 -1.80
N TYR A 27 12.43 16.42 -2.57
CA TYR A 27 11.12 16.02 -2.03
C TYR A 27 10.56 14.82 -2.81
N THR A 28 10.77 13.65 -2.28
CA THR A 28 10.26 12.39 -2.84
C THR A 28 9.03 11.92 -2.07
N VAL A 29 8.00 11.54 -2.78
CA VAL A 29 6.77 10.96 -2.22
C VAL A 29 6.53 9.59 -2.85
N ALA A 30 6.30 8.58 -2.03
CA ALA A 30 5.95 7.24 -2.51
C ALA A 30 4.44 6.98 -2.42
N LEU A 31 3.88 6.30 -3.43
CA LEU A 31 2.57 5.65 -3.38
C LEU A 31 2.76 4.15 -3.44
N THR A 32 2.19 3.43 -2.47
CA THR A 32 2.22 1.96 -2.47
C THR A 32 0.82 1.36 -2.49
N GLY A 33 0.69 0.17 -3.08
CA GLY A 33 -0.52 -0.63 -3.10
C GLY A 33 -0.27 -2.09 -2.72
N ALA A 34 -1.26 -2.95 -2.86
CA ALA A 34 -1.22 -4.33 -2.37
C ALA A 34 -0.07 -5.17 -2.96
N GLY A 35 0.39 -4.85 -4.17
CA GLY A 35 1.50 -5.53 -4.82
C GLY A 35 2.83 -5.42 -4.06
N ILE A 36 3.01 -4.42 -3.18
CA ILE A 36 4.23 -4.35 -2.34
C ILE A 36 4.21 -5.40 -1.23
N SER A 37 3.03 -5.88 -0.83
CA SER A 37 2.86 -6.85 0.25
C SER A 37 2.74 -8.30 -0.22
N THR A 38 2.65 -8.55 -1.54
CA THR A 38 2.58 -9.92 -2.07
C THR A 38 3.81 -10.77 -1.72
N PRO A 39 5.06 -10.23 -1.71
CA PRO A 39 6.21 -11.00 -1.25
C PRO A 39 6.20 -11.29 0.26
N SER A 40 5.32 -10.65 1.03
CA SER A 40 5.07 -10.94 2.46
C SER A 40 4.01 -12.02 2.69
N GLY A 41 3.43 -12.59 1.62
CA GLY A 41 2.37 -13.59 1.68
C GLY A 41 0.95 -13.02 1.76
N ILE A 42 0.78 -11.70 1.68
CA ILE A 42 -0.56 -11.08 1.59
C ILE A 42 -0.96 -11.05 0.11
N PRO A 43 -2.04 -11.72 -0.30
CA PRO A 43 -2.48 -11.67 -1.68
C PRO A 43 -2.93 -10.26 -2.06
N ASP A 44 -2.59 -9.80 -3.25
CA ASP A 44 -3.21 -8.60 -3.78
C ASP A 44 -4.65 -8.87 -4.23
N PHE A 45 -5.30 -7.80 -4.67
CA PHE A 45 -6.73 -7.89 -4.99
C PHE A 45 -7.02 -8.35 -6.41
N ARG A 46 -6.10 -8.18 -7.39
CA ARG A 46 -6.42 -8.20 -8.81
C ARG A 46 -5.49 -9.03 -9.68
N THR A 47 -4.35 -9.49 -9.17
CA THR A 47 -3.43 -10.30 -9.99
C THR A 47 -4.15 -11.50 -10.58
N PRO A 48 -4.14 -11.68 -11.91
CA PRO A 48 -4.78 -12.83 -12.56
C PRO A 48 -4.30 -14.16 -11.96
N GLY A 49 -5.24 -15.03 -11.61
CA GLY A 49 -5.00 -16.35 -11.03
C GLY A 49 -4.74 -16.38 -9.51
N SER A 50 -4.51 -15.23 -8.84
CA SER A 50 -4.20 -15.20 -7.41
C SER A 50 -4.91 -14.09 -6.63
N GLY A 51 -5.43 -13.08 -7.31
CA GLY A 51 -6.07 -11.93 -6.66
C GLY A 51 -7.33 -12.29 -5.88
N LEU A 52 -7.57 -11.59 -4.77
CA LEU A 52 -8.72 -11.85 -3.90
C LEU A 52 -10.06 -11.70 -4.62
N TRP A 53 -10.16 -10.75 -5.56
CA TRP A 53 -11.40 -10.49 -6.30
C TRP A 53 -11.74 -11.52 -7.36
N GLU A 54 -10.85 -12.46 -7.67
CA GLU A 54 -11.21 -13.64 -8.46
C GLU A 54 -12.00 -14.67 -7.63
N ARG A 55 -11.83 -14.66 -6.32
CA ARG A 55 -12.47 -15.61 -5.39
C ARG A 55 -13.68 -15.02 -4.67
N TYR A 56 -13.74 -13.69 -4.54
CA TYR A 56 -14.76 -12.97 -3.79
C TYR A 56 -15.27 -11.76 -4.57
N ASP A 57 -16.58 -11.53 -4.54
CA ASP A 57 -17.14 -10.26 -4.99
C ASP A 57 -16.83 -9.16 -3.98
N PRO A 58 -16.06 -8.12 -4.36
CA PRO A 58 -15.71 -7.02 -3.46
C PRO A 58 -16.90 -6.36 -2.79
N ALA A 59 -17.97 -6.13 -3.54
CA ALA A 59 -19.18 -5.48 -3.04
C ALA A 59 -19.93 -6.36 -2.02
N ALA A 60 -19.90 -7.68 -2.22
CA ALA A 60 -20.51 -8.62 -1.30
C ALA A 60 -19.65 -8.90 -0.06
N ALA A 61 -18.31 -8.90 -0.19
CA ALA A 61 -17.42 -9.28 0.90
C ALA A 61 -16.95 -8.08 1.74
N ALA A 62 -16.46 -7.01 1.10
CA ALA A 62 -15.72 -5.91 1.74
C ALA A 62 -16.47 -4.57 1.70
N SER A 63 -17.81 -4.57 1.77
CA SER A 63 -18.58 -3.34 1.70
C SER A 63 -19.16 -2.89 3.04
N LEU A 64 -19.39 -1.58 3.16
CA LEU A 64 -20.09 -1.00 4.30
C LEU A 64 -21.50 -1.57 4.45
N THR A 65 -22.16 -1.87 3.35
CA THR A 65 -23.50 -2.48 3.32
C THR A 65 -23.45 -3.87 3.94
N THR A 66 -22.51 -4.72 3.55
CA THR A 66 -22.36 -6.06 4.13
C THR A 66 -22.02 -5.98 5.62
N PHE A 67 -21.11 -5.08 6.00
CA PHE A 67 -20.81 -4.88 7.41
C PHE A 67 -22.06 -4.48 8.24
N ARG A 68 -22.88 -3.56 7.72
CA ARG A 68 -24.06 -3.04 8.45
C ARG A 68 -25.21 -4.04 8.55
N TYR A 69 -25.51 -4.75 7.47
CA TYR A 69 -26.72 -5.57 7.37
C TYR A 69 -26.46 -7.07 7.52
N SER A 70 -25.23 -7.49 7.33
CA SER A 70 -24.81 -8.89 7.42
C SER A 70 -23.44 -9.02 8.08
N PRO A 71 -23.23 -8.51 9.33
CA PRO A 71 -21.92 -8.47 9.97
C PRO A 71 -21.30 -9.87 10.15
N HIS A 72 -22.08 -10.91 10.29
CA HIS A 72 -21.57 -12.29 10.33
C HIS A 72 -20.89 -12.66 8.99
N GLN A 73 -21.51 -12.36 7.86
CA GLN A 73 -20.93 -12.63 6.53
C GLN A 73 -19.62 -11.84 6.34
N PHE A 74 -19.60 -10.57 6.73
CA PHE A 74 -18.40 -9.74 6.69
C PHE A 74 -17.28 -10.37 7.51
N TYR A 75 -17.53 -10.75 8.75
CA TYR A 75 -16.51 -11.30 9.62
C TYR A 75 -16.10 -12.74 9.30
N GLU A 76 -16.95 -13.55 8.70
CA GLU A 76 -16.53 -14.85 8.13
C GLU A 76 -15.51 -14.63 6.99
N TRP A 77 -15.75 -13.68 6.11
CA TRP A 77 -14.77 -13.32 5.09
C TRP A 77 -13.46 -12.79 5.70
N VAL A 78 -13.51 -11.88 6.66
CA VAL A 78 -12.31 -11.38 7.35
C VAL A 78 -11.50 -12.52 7.97
N ARG A 79 -12.17 -13.53 8.57
CA ARG A 79 -11.50 -14.71 9.14
C ARG A 79 -10.68 -15.48 8.10
N THR A 80 -11.13 -15.58 6.86
CA THR A 80 -10.38 -16.30 5.83
C THR A 80 -9.03 -15.66 5.51
N LEU A 81 -8.89 -14.36 5.74
CA LEU A 81 -7.68 -13.57 5.47
C LEU A 81 -6.79 -13.37 6.71
N MET A 82 -7.33 -13.62 7.89
CA MET A 82 -6.68 -13.28 9.15
C MET A 82 -5.34 -14.00 9.37
N GLY A 83 -5.25 -15.26 8.95
CA GLY A 83 -4.02 -16.05 9.08
C GLY A 83 -2.86 -15.46 8.30
N GLU A 84 -3.11 -15.04 7.06
CA GLU A 84 -2.12 -14.44 6.17
C GLU A 84 -1.66 -13.07 6.70
N TRP A 85 -2.58 -12.23 7.17
CA TRP A 85 -2.25 -10.91 7.72
C TRP A 85 -1.45 -10.97 9.02
N ILE A 86 -1.82 -11.87 9.94
CA ILE A 86 -1.11 -12.02 11.23
C ILE A 86 0.30 -12.58 11.01
N ALA A 87 0.48 -13.50 10.07
CA ALA A 87 1.78 -14.13 9.79
C ALA A 87 2.71 -13.27 8.94
N ALA A 88 2.17 -12.25 8.24
CA ALA A 88 2.96 -11.44 7.32
C ALA A 88 4.03 -10.63 8.05
N GLU A 89 5.23 -10.62 7.49
CA GLU A 89 6.36 -9.81 7.94
C GLU A 89 6.77 -8.80 6.86
N PRO A 90 7.32 -7.62 7.25
CA PRO A 90 7.86 -6.69 6.28
C PRO A 90 8.91 -7.36 5.38
N ASN A 91 8.72 -7.26 4.08
CA ASN A 91 9.67 -7.78 3.09
C ASN A 91 10.76 -6.75 2.73
N PRO A 92 11.75 -7.10 1.90
CA PRO A 92 12.82 -6.19 1.51
C PRO A 92 12.35 -4.87 0.91
N ALA A 93 11.20 -4.82 0.19
CA ALA A 93 10.68 -3.58 -0.38
C ALA A 93 10.22 -2.59 0.70
N HIS A 94 9.53 -3.06 1.74
CA HIS A 94 9.13 -2.23 2.87
C HIS A 94 10.36 -1.64 3.59
N ARG A 95 11.38 -2.47 3.83
CA ARG A 95 12.63 -2.05 4.49
C ARG A 95 13.40 -1.04 3.64
N ALA A 96 13.44 -1.21 2.32
CA ALA A 96 14.06 -0.29 1.39
C ALA A 96 13.42 1.11 1.43
N LEU A 97 12.08 1.20 1.48
CA LEU A 97 11.41 2.49 1.63
C LEU A 97 11.68 3.13 3.00
N ALA A 98 11.72 2.35 4.08
CA ALA A 98 12.10 2.85 5.40
C ALA A 98 13.54 3.34 5.44
N GLU A 99 14.46 2.70 4.72
CA GLU A 99 15.85 3.12 4.58
C GLU A 99 15.96 4.44 3.80
N LEU A 100 15.24 4.61 2.68
CA LEU A 100 15.17 5.90 1.97
C LEU A 100 14.63 7.03 2.87
N GLU A 101 13.61 6.75 3.68
CA GLU A 101 13.08 7.72 4.64
C GLU A 101 14.14 8.08 5.69
N SER A 102 14.82 7.10 6.27
CA SER A 102 15.88 7.31 7.27
C SER A 102 17.06 8.10 6.71
N ALA A 103 17.41 7.89 5.45
CA ALA A 103 18.44 8.63 4.73
C ALA A 103 17.99 10.03 4.27
N GLY A 104 16.75 10.44 4.59
CA GLY A 104 16.19 11.74 4.18
C GLY A 104 15.87 11.83 2.67
N ARG A 105 15.81 10.70 1.97
CA ARG A 105 15.52 10.61 0.53
C ARG A 105 14.05 10.30 0.20
N LEU A 106 13.22 10.00 1.21
CA LEU A 106 11.78 9.85 1.11
C LEU A 106 11.12 10.70 2.19
N GLN A 107 10.33 11.69 1.81
CA GLN A 107 9.71 12.64 2.72
C GLN A 107 8.31 12.20 3.19
N SER A 108 7.59 11.45 2.36
CA SER A 108 6.26 10.94 2.72
C SER A 108 5.98 9.64 1.99
N LEU A 109 5.36 8.71 2.70
CA LEU A 109 4.87 7.44 2.15
C LEU A 109 3.34 7.43 2.25
N VAL A 110 2.67 7.37 1.12
CA VAL A 110 1.22 7.25 1.02
C VAL A 110 0.92 5.81 0.65
N THR A 111 0.11 5.13 1.45
CA THR A 111 -0.21 3.73 1.18
C THR A 111 -1.71 3.50 1.06
N GLN A 112 -2.08 2.63 0.13
CA GLN A 112 -3.42 2.07 0.01
C GLN A 112 -3.62 0.86 0.92
N ASN A 113 -2.52 0.32 1.47
CA ASN A 113 -2.54 -0.89 2.28
C ASN A 113 -2.99 -0.59 3.72
N ILE A 114 -3.57 -1.61 4.34
CA ILE A 114 -4.10 -1.60 5.70
C ILE A 114 -3.33 -2.54 6.64
N ASP A 115 -2.26 -3.19 6.14
CA ASP A 115 -1.56 -4.31 6.75
C ASP A 115 -0.53 -3.93 7.84
N GLY A 116 -0.21 -2.63 7.98
CA GLY A 116 0.76 -2.14 8.96
C GLY A 116 2.22 -2.50 8.67
N LEU A 117 2.55 -3.11 7.51
CA LEU A 117 3.90 -3.59 7.24
C LEU A 117 4.92 -2.46 7.05
N HIS A 118 4.51 -1.29 6.54
CA HIS A 118 5.39 -0.13 6.47
C HIS A 118 5.81 0.37 7.85
N GLN A 119 4.85 0.46 8.80
CA GLN A 119 5.12 0.84 10.19
C GLN A 119 6.08 -0.16 10.84
N ARG A 120 5.82 -1.45 10.65
CA ARG A 120 6.65 -2.55 11.18
C ARG A 120 8.05 -2.60 10.53
N ALA A 121 8.19 -2.11 9.29
CA ALA A 121 9.49 -1.95 8.63
C ALA A 121 10.32 -0.77 9.14
N GLY A 122 9.70 0.15 9.90
CA GLY A 122 10.36 1.32 10.45
C GLY A 122 10.03 2.65 9.79
N SER A 123 9.17 2.68 8.76
CA SER A 123 8.67 3.94 8.20
C SER A 123 7.82 4.69 9.21
N ARG A 124 7.93 6.03 9.22
CA ARG A 124 7.32 6.91 10.23
C ARG A 124 6.34 7.91 9.64
N ARG A 125 6.62 8.42 8.44
CA ARG A 125 5.80 9.43 7.75
C ARG A 125 4.84 8.76 6.77
N ILE A 126 3.83 8.07 7.31
CA ILE A 126 2.92 7.24 6.54
C ILE A 126 1.51 7.85 6.56
N LEU A 127 0.90 7.97 5.39
CA LEU A 127 -0.51 8.32 5.20
C LEU A 127 -1.27 7.08 4.70
N CYS A 128 -2.05 6.45 5.58
CA CYS A 128 -2.86 5.27 5.28
C CYS A 128 -4.21 5.72 4.68
N LEU A 129 -4.34 5.69 3.36
CA LEU A 129 -5.54 6.16 2.65
C LEU A 129 -6.79 5.34 2.95
N HIS A 130 -6.61 4.03 3.09
CA HIS A 130 -7.72 3.10 3.32
C HIS A 130 -7.83 2.67 4.78
N GLY A 131 -7.24 3.47 5.71
CA GLY A 131 -7.28 3.17 7.13
C GLY A 131 -6.29 2.13 7.59
N THR A 132 -6.59 1.45 8.70
CA THR A 132 -5.68 0.49 9.33
C THR A 132 -6.44 -0.66 9.99
N LEU A 133 -5.77 -1.81 10.10
CA LEU A 133 -6.23 -2.94 10.91
C LEU A 133 -5.84 -2.83 12.40
N ASP A 134 -5.05 -1.81 12.78
CA ASP A 134 -4.53 -1.66 14.15
C ASP A 134 -5.59 -1.20 15.16
N SER A 135 -6.72 -0.70 14.67
CA SER A 135 -7.82 -0.23 15.50
C SER A 135 -9.19 -0.59 14.94
N ALA A 136 -10.20 -0.47 15.78
CA ALA A 136 -11.60 -0.66 15.43
C ALA A 136 -12.49 0.35 16.16
N THR A 137 -13.58 0.75 15.53
CA THR A 137 -14.56 1.69 16.08
C THR A 137 -15.91 1.00 16.24
N CYS A 138 -16.55 1.21 17.39
CA CYS A 138 -17.90 0.71 17.64
C CYS A 138 -18.92 1.41 16.77
N GLY A 139 -19.70 0.67 15.99
CA GLY A 139 -20.77 1.24 15.16
C GLY A 139 -21.92 1.91 15.91
N SER A 140 -22.03 1.69 17.23
CA SER A 140 -23.15 2.24 18.04
C SER A 140 -22.73 3.40 18.93
N CYS A 141 -21.62 3.29 19.67
CA CYS A 141 -21.21 4.32 20.64
C CYS A 141 -19.93 5.06 20.24
N TYR A 142 -19.38 4.75 19.08
CA TYR A 142 -18.18 5.36 18.51
C TYR A 142 -16.91 5.24 19.36
N ARG A 143 -16.91 4.36 20.37
CA ARG A 143 -15.68 4.05 21.10
C ARG A 143 -14.69 3.39 20.15
N GLN A 144 -13.50 3.97 20.08
CA GLN A 144 -12.36 3.36 19.40
C GLN A 144 -11.61 2.44 20.36
N THR A 145 -11.08 1.35 19.83
CA THR A 145 -10.29 0.36 20.57
C THR A 145 -9.16 -0.15 19.67
N GLY A 146 -8.14 -0.79 20.26
CA GLY A 146 -7.12 -1.49 19.50
C GLY A 146 -7.68 -2.74 18.81
N SER A 147 -6.91 -3.26 17.84
CA SER A 147 -7.29 -4.46 17.07
C SER A 147 -7.45 -5.74 17.93
N GLU A 148 -6.85 -5.79 19.11
CA GLU A 148 -6.84 -6.98 19.96
C GLU A 148 -8.25 -7.46 20.33
N GLU A 149 -9.20 -6.54 20.57
CA GLU A 149 -10.60 -6.90 20.84
C GLU A 149 -11.25 -7.61 19.64
N VAL A 150 -10.89 -7.17 18.42
CA VAL A 150 -11.38 -7.79 17.17
C VAL A 150 -10.72 -9.14 16.96
N LEU A 151 -9.40 -9.20 17.05
CA LEU A 151 -8.62 -10.42 16.83
C LEU A 151 -9.01 -11.53 17.79
N THR A 152 -9.21 -11.20 19.08
CA THR A 152 -9.65 -12.16 20.09
C THR A 152 -11.02 -12.75 19.77
N ALA A 153 -11.97 -11.92 19.35
CA ALA A 153 -13.29 -12.41 18.95
C ALA A 153 -13.22 -13.29 17.68
N LEU A 154 -12.36 -12.94 16.74
CA LEU A 154 -12.21 -13.67 15.48
C LEU A 154 -11.57 -15.06 15.65
N ARG A 155 -10.87 -15.34 16.75
CA ARG A 155 -10.38 -16.68 17.11
C ARG A 155 -11.50 -17.68 17.38
N THR A 156 -12.69 -17.20 17.73
CA THR A 156 -13.86 -18.05 17.95
C THR A 156 -14.73 -18.07 16.70
N PRO A 157 -14.93 -19.23 16.05
CA PRO A 157 -15.81 -19.34 14.87
C PRO A 157 -17.20 -18.79 15.16
N GLY A 158 -17.75 -18.01 14.22
CA GLY A 158 -19.10 -17.42 14.34
C GLY A 158 -19.23 -16.25 15.31
N ALA A 159 -18.23 -15.95 16.17
CA ALA A 159 -18.31 -14.83 17.08
C ALA A 159 -18.16 -13.49 16.34
N LEU A 160 -18.92 -12.48 16.77
CA LEU A 160 -18.75 -11.10 16.32
C LEU A 160 -17.92 -10.30 17.32
N PRO A 161 -16.97 -9.48 16.86
CA PRO A 161 -16.31 -8.51 17.73
C PRO A 161 -17.32 -7.51 18.30
N ARG A 162 -17.45 -7.43 19.61
CA ARG A 162 -18.40 -6.57 20.29
C ARG A 162 -17.73 -5.60 21.24
N CYS A 163 -18.21 -4.37 21.22
CA CYS A 163 -17.76 -3.33 22.11
C CYS A 163 -18.08 -3.68 23.58
N VAL A 164 -17.05 -3.71 24.42
CA VAL A 164 -17.20 -3.98 25.86
C VAL A 164 -18.05 -2.96 26.60
N ARG A 165 -18.21 -1.74 26.03
CA ARG A 165 -18.98 -0.65 26.63
C ARG A 165 -20.50 -0.79 26.39
N CYS A 166 -20.91 -1.17 25.15
CA CYS A 166 -22.33 -1.11 24.77
C CYS A 166 -22.85 -2.33 24.02
N GLY A 167 -22.01 -3.36 23.78
CA GLY A 167 -22.37 -4.55 23.03
C GLY A 167 -22.50 -4.37 21.50
N GLY A 168 -22.36 -3.15 20.98
CA GLY A 168 -22.39 -2.86 19.54
C GLY A 168 -21.26 -3.57 18.80
N VAL A 169 -21.48 -3.85 17.51
CA VAL A 169 -20.46 -4.49 16.69
C VAL A 169 -19.30 -3.53 16.45
N LEU A 170 -18.08 -3.98 16.65
CA LEU A 170 -16.85 -3.24 16.31
C LEU A 170 -16.64 -3.31 14.80
N LYS A 171 -16.24 -2.22 14.17
CA LYS A 171 -15.81 -2.15 12.76
C LYS A 171 -14.31 -1.88 12.75
N PRO A 172 -13.49 -2.68 12.04
CA PRO A 172 -12.09 -2.31 11.80
C PRO A 172 -12.03 -0.92 11.16
N ASP A 173 -11.03 -0.11 11.53
CA ASP A 173 -10.87 1.25 11.02
C ASP A 173 -10.28 1.25 9.59
N VAL A 174 -10.76 0.33 8.75
CA VAL A 174 -10.47 0.24 7.31
C VAL A 174 -11.61 0.83 6.51
N ILE A 175 -11.28 1.39 5.35
CA ILE A 175 -12.28 1.94 4.42
C ILE A 175 -12.83 0.82 3.56
N LEU A 176 -14.11 0.55 3.70
CA LEU A 176 -14.85 -0.46 2.95
C LEU A 176 -15.42 0.13 1.65
N PHE A 177 -15.75 -0.73 0.71
CA PHE A 177 -16.48 -0.29 -0.49
C PHE A 177 -17.79 0.43 -0.08
N GLY A 178 -18.03 1.59 -0.70
CA GLY A 178 -19.14 2.48 -0.34
C GLY A 178 -18.83 3.49 0.77
N GLU A 179 -17.63 3.48 1.35
CA GLU A 179 -17.16 4.54 2.26
C GLU A 179 -16.32 5.57 1.51
N GLN A 180 -16.33 6.79 2.02
CA GLN A 180 -15.43 7.83 1.56
C GLN A 180 -14.07 7.72 2.26
N LEU A 181 -12.99 8.05 1.55
CA LEU A 181 -11.68 8.19 2.18
C LEU A 181 -11.73 9.28 3.27
N PRO A 182 -10.97 9.13 4.36
CA PRO A 182 -10.86 10.17 5.38
C PRO A 182 -10.34 11.46 4.74
N ARG A 183 -11.17 12.50 4.76
CA ARG A 183 -10.90 13.77 4.07
C ARG A 183 -9.55 14.36 4.46
N ALA A 184 -9.27 14.40 5.76
CA ALA A 184 -8.00 14.95 6.26
C ALA A 184 -6.78 14.19 5.70
N THR A 185 -6.84 12.84 5.65
CA THR A 185 -5.76 12.02 5.11
C THR A 185 -5.60 12.22 3.60
N LEU A 186 -6.71 12.29 2.87
CA LEU A 186 -6.69 12.52 1.42
C LEU A 186 -6.14 13.91 1.09
N ASP A 187 -6.56 14.96 1.81
CA ASP A 187 -6.08 16.33 1.60
C ASP A 187 -4.59 16.45 1.97
N ALA A 188 -4.14 15.78 3.03
CA ALA A 188 -2.73 15.67 3.38
C ALA A 188 -1.93 14.97 2.25
N ALA A 189 -2.41 13.83 1.76
CA ALA A 189 -1.76 13.12 0.67
C ALA A 189 -1.65 13.98 -0.60
N ARG A 190 -2.72 14.67 -0.99
CA ARG A 190 -2.68 15.64 -2.11
C ARG A 190 -1.62 16.72 -1.91
N SER A 191 -1.53 17.26 -0.69
CA SER A 191 -0.52 18.28 -0.36
C SER A 191 0.89 17.72 -0.53
N GLU A 192 1.16 16.48 -0.10
CA GLU A 192 2.45 15.84 -0.27
C GLU A 192 2.80 15.65 -1.75
N PHE A 193 1.89 15.11 -2.57
CA PHE A 193 2.12 14.95 -4.00
C PHE A 193 2.32 16.28 -4.73
N ARG A 194 1.59 17.33 -4.35
CA ARG A 194 1.78 18.68 -4.95
C ARG A 194 3.14 19.31 -4.68
N ARG A 195 3.84 18.87 -3.65
CA ARG A 195 5.18 19.31 -3.27
C ARG A 195 6.28 18.42 -3.85
N ALA A 196 5.89 17.24 -4.36
CA ALA A 196 6.86 16.27 -4.85
C ALA A 196 7.67 16.80 -6.04
N GLU A 197 8.97 16.59 -5.99
CA GLU A 197 9.88 16.69 -7.13
C GLU A 197 10.07 15.32 -7.77
N LEU A 198 9.86 14.24 -7.00
CA LEU A 198 9.87 12.87 -7.44
C LEU A 198 8.71 12.09 -6.83
N VAL A 199 7.97 11.42 -7.68
CA VAL A 199 6.93 10.45 -7.30
C VAL A 199 7.44 9.05 -7.56
N LEU A 200 7.34 8.18 -6.56
CA LEU A 200 7.67 6.76 -6.66
C LEU A 200 6.40 5.94 -6.46
N VAL A 201 6.00 5.19 -7.47
CA VAL A 201 4.87 4.24 -7.38
C VAL A 201 5.42 2.83 -7.26
N ALA A 202 4.99 2.09 -6.24
CA ALA A 202 5.46 0.72 -6.01
C ALA A 202 4.33 -0.24 -5.66
N GLY A 203 4.17 -1.30 -6.46
CA GLY A 203 3.20 -2.37 -6.22
C GLY A 203 1.75 -1.91 -6.23
N SER A 204 1.39 -0.99 -7.13
CA SER A 204 0.01 -0.51 -7.31
C SER A 204 -0.42 -0.59 -8.76
N SER A 205 -1.59 -1.20 -9.02
CA SER A 205 -2.23 -1.20 -10.35
C SER A 205 -2.83 0.15 -10.73
N LEU A 206 -2.95 1.10 -9.77
CA LEU A 206 -3.52 2.44 -9.98
C LEU A 206 -4.96 2.43 -10.54
N GLU A 207 -5.81 1.51 -10.07
CA GLU A 207 -7.19 1.39 -10.54
C GLU A 207 -8.23 2.02 -9.60
N VAL A 208 -7.90 2.14 -8.30
CA VAL A 208 -8.85 2.61 -7.29
C VAL A 208 -8.74 4.12 -7.08
N VAL A 209 -9.71 4.86 -7.60
CA VAL A 209 -9.81 6.30 -7.36
C VAL A 209 -10.47 6.59 -6.01
N PRO A 210 -10.08 7.69 -5.30
CA PRO A 210 -9.17 8.75 -5.75
C PRO A 210 -7.69 8.48 -5.50
N ALA A 211 -7.30 7.38 -4.84
CA ALA A 211 -5.91 7.06 -4.53
C ALA A 211 -5.03 6.96 -5.79
N ALA A 212 -5.56 6.31 -6.83
CA ALA A 212 -4.88 6.12 -8.11
C ALA A 212 -4.48 7.42 -8.81
N SER A 213 -5.24 8.50 -8.63
CA SER A 213 -4.98 9.79 -9.28
C SER A 213 -4.02 10.71 -8.50
N LEU A 214 -3.63 10.34 -7.28
CA LEU A 214 -2.72 11.17 -6.46
C LEU A 214 -1.36 11.45 -7.12
N PRO A 215 -0.70 10.48 -7.79
CA PRO A 215 0.54 10.75 -8.51
C PRO A 215 0.44 11.89 -9.52
N LEU A 216 -0.71 12.03 -10.17
CA LEU A 216 -0.96 13.09 -11.16
C LEU A 216 -0.82 14.49 -10.54
N GLU A 217 -1.17 14.67 -9.28
CA GLU A 217 -1.03 15.97 -8.59
C GLU A 217 0.41 16.47 -8.55
N GLY A 218 1.40 15.56 -8.52
CA GLY A 218 2.82 15.88 -8.61
C GLY A 218 3.30 16.01 -10.05
N ILE A 219 2.96 15.03 -10.90
CA ILE A 219 3.40 14.96 -12.29
C ILE A 219 2.95 16.21 -13.08
N GLU A 220 1.72 16.68 -12.85
CA GLU A 220 1.19 17.90 -13.49
C GLU A 220 1.90 19.17 -13.02
N ARG A 221 2.71 19.09 -11.97
CA ARG A 221 3.57 20.17 -11.45
C ARG A 221 5.05 20.00 -11.81
N GLY A 222 5.37 19.01 -12.65
CA GLY A 222 6.71 18.75 -13.14
C GLY A 222 7.53 17.77 -12.29
N ALA A 223 6.90 17.05 -11.36
CA ALA A 223 7.59 15.98 -10.65
C ALA A 223 7.99 14.85 -11.61
N HIS A 224 9.19 14.33 -11.43
CA HIS A 224 9.62 13.07 -12.05
C HIS A 224 8.80 11.89 -11.54
N LEU A 225 8.71 10.82 -12.33
CA LEU A 225 7.97 9.61 -11.96
C LEU A 225 8.81 8.35 -12.16
N ILE A 226 8.87 7.51 -11.12
CA ILE A 226 9.39 6.15 -11.19
C ILE A 226 8.25 5.18 -10.87
N VAL A 227 8.07 4.14 -11.70
CA VAL A 227 7.06 3.08 -11.48
C VAL A 227 7.74 1.73 -11.33
N PHE A 228 7.51 1.08 -10.18
CA PHE A 228 7.84 -0.32 -9.91
C PHE A 228 6.54 -1.11 -9.79
N ASN A 229 6.15 -1.79 -10.83
CA ASN A 229 4.95 -2.63 -10.81
C ASN A 229 5.07 -3.77 -11.83
N ARG A 230 4.71 -5.00 -11.46
CA ARG A 230 4.81 -6.16 -12.37
C ARG A 230 3.96 -6.01 -13.63
N ILE A 231 2.79 -5.40 -13.48
CA ILE A 231 1.81 -5.21 -14.56
C ILE A 231 1.86 -3.76 -15.00
N PRO A 232 1.76 -3.46 -16.32
CA PRO A 232 1.68 -2.09 -16.81
C PRO A 232 0.57 -1.28 -16.15
N THR A 233 0.81 0.01 -15.97
CA THR A 233 -0.13 0.97 -15.41
C THR A 233 -0.40 2.10 -16.41
N TYR A 234 -1.46 2.85 -16.21
CA TYR A 234 -1.77 4.00 -17.06
C TYR A 234 -0.73 5.15 -16.95
N LEU A 235 0.17 5.09 -15.95
CA LEU A 235 1.22 6.09 -15.76
C LEU A 235 2.54 5.74 -16.48
N ASP A 236 2.69 4.53 -17.00
CA ASP A 236 3.94 4.07 -17.57
C ASP A 236 4.44 4.97 -18.71
N GLU A 237 3.52 5.44 -19.57
CA GLU A 237 3.84 6.37 -20.67
C GLU A 237 4.32 7.75 -20.20
N ARG A 238 4.07 8.10 -18.95
CA ARG A 238 4.44 9.39 -18.33
C ARG A 238 5.64 9.27 -17.40
N ALA A 239 6.11 8.04 -17.17
CA ALA A 239 7.19 7.77 -16.22
C ALA A 239 8.57 7.97 -16.85
N ASP A 240 9.48 8.59 -16.10
CA ASP A 240 10.90 8.70 -16.46
C ASP A 240 11.58 7.32 -16.39
N VAL A 241 11.15 6.47 -15.46
CA VAL A 241 11.64 5.09 -15.30
C VAL A 241 10.48 4.15 -14.99
N VAL A 242 10.41 3.05 -15.73
CA VAL A 242 9.47 1.95 -15.48
C VAL A 242 10.25 0.65 -15.33
N LEU A 243 9.97 -0.09 -14.26
CA LEU A 243 10.54 -1.42 -14.00
C LEU A 243 9.42 -2.41 -13.67
N HIS A 244 9.14 -3.34 -14.60
CA HIS A 244 8.16 -4.41 -14.44
C HIS A 244 8.78 -5.61 -13.74
N GLU A 245 9.22 -5.40 -12.50
CA GLU A 245 9.92 -6.39 -11.70
C GLU A 245 9.25 -6.61 -10.34
N ASP A 246 9.71 -7.65 -9.64
CA ASP A 246 9.31 -7.85 -8.26
C ASP A 246 9.84 -6.71 -7.39
N VAL A 247 8.95 -6.01 -6.72
CA VAL A 247 9.30 -4.87 -5.86
C VAL A 247 10.25 -5.24 -4.72
N ALA A 248 10.20 -6.50 -4.25
CA ALA A 248 11.11 -7.00 -3.21
C ALA A 248 12.55 -7.21 -3.70
N LEU A 249 12.77 -7.22 -5.01
CA LEU A 249 14.09 -7.21 -5.65
C LEU A 249 14.46 -5.81 -6.14
N ALA A 250 13.50 -5.13 -6.76
CA ALA A 250 13.73 -3.86 -7.43
C ALA A 250 14.04 -2.71 -6.45
N LEU A 251 13.25 -2.54 -5.39
CA LEU A 251 13.46 -1.45 -4.43
C LEU A 251 14.77 -1.55 -3.65
N PRO A 252 15.19 -2.72 -3.11
CA PRO A 252 16.51 -2.86 -2.50
C PRO A 252 17.66 -2.58 -3.46
N THR A 253 17.53 -2.98 -4.73
CA THR A 253 18.54 -2.69 -5.75
C THR A 253 18.66 -1.19 -5.99
N LEU A 254 17.53 -0.46 -6.11
CA LEU A 254 17.51 0.99 -6.22
C LEU A 254 18.17 1.66 -5.01
N VAL A 255 17.81 1.24 -3.80
CA VAL A 255 18.34 1.83 -2.55
C VAL A 255 19.85 1.64 -2.46
N ARG A 256 20.35 0.43 -2.74
CA ARG A 256 21.77 0.14 -2.78
C ARG A 256 22.51 1.06 -3.75
N LEU A 257 22.01 1.23 -4.96
CA LEU A 257 22.62 2.12 -5.96
C LEU A 257 22.54 3.61 -5.56
N ALA A 258 21.46 4.02 -4.92
CA ALA A 258 21.27 5.41 -4.52
C ALA A 258 22.07 5.78 -3.27
N LEU A 259 22.21 4.88 -2.29
CA LEU A 259 22.78 5.23 -0.99
C LEU A 259 24.18 4.67 -0.75
N HIS A 260 24.54 3.56 -1.39
CA HIS A 260 25.77 2.81 -1.04
C HIS A 260 26.80 2.73 -2.18
N ASP A 261 26.36 2.71 -3.45
CA ASP A 261 27.28 2.53 -4.59
C ASP A 261 27.78 3.87 -5.18
N ASN A 262 27.45 5.02 -4.58
CA ASN A 262 27.88 6.37 -5.02
C ASN A 262 29.11 6.92 -4.26
N THR A 263 29.94 6.04 -3.69
CA THR A 263 31.25 6.39 -3.11
C THR A 263 32.40 6.10 -4.05
#